data_3601b9345ad4b5c3da07e51295227261
#
_entry.id   3601b9345ad4b5c3da07e51295227261
#
_cell.length_a   1.000
_cell.length_b   1.000
_cell.length_c   1.000
_cell.angle_alpha   90.00
_cell.angle_beta   90.00
_cell.angle_gamma   90.00
#
_symmetry.space_group_name_H-M   'P 1'
#
loop_
_entity.id
_entity.type
_entity.pdbx_description
1 polymer ?
#
loop_
_entity_poly.entity_id
_entity_poly.type
_entity_poly.pdbx_seq_one_letter_code
_entity_poly.pdbx_strand_id
1 'polypeptide(L)'
;NIHSIETFGSADGPGVRYLIFLKGCNMRCKYCHNPDTWAKTEGEMKSAEEILQQALRYKRYWGKKGGITVSGGEALLQIDFVTELFTLAKEKGVNTCLDTAGNPFTREEPFYSKFEKLMEVTDLFMLDIKEMDEDEHKQLTGQTNKNILDMATCLSDHGKAMWIRHVLVPVS
;
A
#
# COMPACT_ATOMS: atom_id res chain seq x y z
N ASN A 1 -9.77 -8.69 2.57
CA ASN A 1 -9.46 -9.27 3.88
C ASN A 1 -8.70 -8.24 4.71
N ILE A 2 -9.36 -7.66 5.71
CA ILE A 2 -8.86 -6.53 6.51
C ILE A 2 -8.22 -7.08 7.80
N HIS A 3 -7.03 -6.58 8.15
CA HIS A 3 -6.39 -6.82 9.43
C HIS A 3 -6.93 -5.86 10.50
N SER A 4 -6.82 -4.56 10.25
CA SER A 4 -7.22 -3.50 11.19
C SER A 4 -7.47 -2.18 10.47
N ILE A 5 -8.07 -1.25 11.20
CA ILE A 5 -8.36 0.11 10.71
C ILE A 5 -7.90 1.10 11.77
N GLU A 6 -7.23 2.18 11.32
CA GLU A 6 -6.87 3.31 12.15
C GLU A 6 -7.51 4.59 11.58
N THR A 7 -8.23 5.34 12.41
CA THR A 7 -9.08 6.43 11.94
C THR A 7 -8.40 7.80 11.86
N PHE A 8 -7.23 7.96 12.49
CA PHE A 8 -6.50 9.23 12.60
C PHE A 8 -4.99 9.06 12.37
N GLY A 9 -4.61 8.30 11.34
CA GLY A 9 -3.21 8.17 10.97
C GLY A 9 -2.61 9.49 10.49
N SER A 10 -1.37 9.78 10.90
CA SER A 10 -0.65 11.02 10.53
C SER A 10 0.72 10.77 9.90
N ALA A 11 1.18 9.51 9.89
CA ALA A 11 2.50 9.13 9.37
C ALA A 11 2.44 8.47 7.97
N ASP A 12 1.26 8.02 7.55
CA ASP A 12 1.09 7.20 6.35
C ASP A 12 0.45 7.98 5.20
N GLY A 13 1.07 9.10 4.86
CA GLY A 13 0.66 10.00 3.80
C GLY A 13 0.34 11.41 4.29
N PRO A 14 -0.01 12.32 3.38
CA PRO A 14 -0.24 13.72 3.72
C PRO A 14 -1.56 13.92 4.48
N GLY A 15 -1.53 14.77 5.50
CA GLY A 15 -2.70 15.12 6.32
C GLY A 15 -3.14 14.00 7.26
N VAL A 16 -4.37 14.09 7.76
CA VAL A 16 -4.98 13.04 8.58
C VAL A 16 -5.62 12.00 7.65
N ARG A 17 -5.38 10.73 7.93
CA ARG A 17 -5.78 9.65 7.05
C ARG A 17 -6.60 8.58 7.76
N TYR A 18 -7.51 7.99 7.03
CA TYR A 18 -8.17 6.75 7.39
C TYR A 18 -7.33 5.61 6.82
N LEU A 19 -6.67 4.86 7.71
CA LEU A 19 -5.76 3.78 7.33
C LEU A 19 -6.48 2.44 7.37
N ILE A 20 -6.28 1.65 6.31
CA ILE A 20 -6.78 0.30 6.20
C ILE A 20 -5.58 -0.64 6.05
N PHE A 21 -5.37 -1.50 7.03
CA PHE A 21 -4.31 -2.50 7.01
C PHE A 21 -4.88 -3.83 6.49
N LEU A 22 -4.35 -4.31 5.37
CA LEU A 22 -4.77 -5.57 4.75
C LEU A 22 -3.96 -6.76 5.27
N LYS A 23 -4.57 -7.94 5.21
CA LYS A 23 -3.91 -9.22 5.48
C LYS A 23 -3.17 -9.74 4.25
N GLY A 24 -2.10 -10.47 4.50
CA GLY A 24 -1.25 -11.12 3.50
C GLY A 24 0.03 -10.32 3.21
N CYS A 25 1.17 -10.99 3.30
CA CYS A 25 2.46 -10.48 2.87
C CYS A 25 3.35 -11.64 2.44
N ASN A 26 4.06 -11.48 1.31
CA ASN A 26 5.02 -12.47 0.83
C ASN A 26 6.42 -12.26 1.40
N MET A 27 6.68 -11.07 1.98
CA MET A 27 7.97 -10.74 2.58
C MET A 27 8.03 -11.20 4.03
N ARG A 28 9.25 -11.39 4.54
CA ARG A 28 9.55 -11.78 5.94
C ARG A 28 10.61 -10.86 6.52
N CYS A 29 10.31 -9.55 6.48
CA CYS A 29 11.24 -8.53 6.95
C CYS A 29 11.59 -8.77 8.43
N LYS A 30 12.88 -8.80 8.74
CA LYS A 30 13.39 -9.03 10.11
C LYS A 30 12.92 -7.99 11.12
N TYR A 31 12.60 -6.77 10.65
CA TYR A 31 12.10 -5.66 11.48
C TYR A 31 10.60 -5.39 11.28
N CYS A 32 9.84 -6.37 10.84
CA CYS A 32 8.41 -6.19 10.61
C CYS A 32 7.68 -5.77 11.89
N HIS A 33 6.94 -4.65 11.83
CA HIS A 33 6.14 -4.18 12.96
C HIS A 33 4.82 -4.95 13.13
N ASN A 34 4.30 -5.54 12.02
CA ASN A 34 3.00 -6.21 11.99
C ASN A 34 3.10 -7.63 11.44
N PRO A 35 3.86 -8.55 12.07
CA PRO A 35 4.03 -9.91 11.55
C PRO A 35 2.74 -10.73 11.51
N ASP A 36 1.75 -10.36 12.29
CA ASP A 36 0.40 -10.92 12.29
C ASP A 36 -0.39 -10.60 11.02
N THR A 37 0.05 -9.63 10.20
CA THR A 37 -0.51 -9.39 8.86
C THR A 37 -0.02 -10.38 7.80
N TRP A 38 1.00 -11.19 8.07
CA TRP A 38 1.60 -12.06 7.05
C TRP A 38 0.64 -13.13 6.52
N ALA A 39 -0.19 -13.70 7.40
CA ALA A 39 -1.19 -14.69 6.98
C ALA A 39 -2.26 -14.04 6.09
N LYS A 40 -2.68 -14.77 5.06
CA LYS A 40 -3.76 -14.32 4.16
C LYS A 40 -5.15 -14.62 4.71
N THR A 41 -5.22 -15.39 5.78
CA THR A 41 -6.43 -15.82 6.49
C THR A 41 -6.60 -14.99 7.79
N GLU A 42 -7.70 -15.21 8.49
CA GLU A 42 -7.95 -14.65 9.84
C GLU A 42 -8.17 -13.13 9.90
N GLY A 43 -8.59 -12.52 8.80
CA GLY A 43 -9.00 -11.13 8.77
C GLY A 43 -10.52 -10.98 8.68
N GLU A 44 -10.99 -9.75 8.80
CA GLU A 44 -12.39 -9.41 8.58
C GLU A 44 -12.65 -9.18 7.09
N MET A 45 -13.62 -9.89 6.53
CA MET A 45 -14.04 -9.69 5.13
C MET A 45 -15.00 -8.51 5.06
N LYS A 46 -14.62 -7.47 4.32
CA LYS A 46 -15.46 -6.29 4.05
C LYS A 46 -15.41 -5.94 2.58
N SER A 47 -16.51 -5.39 2.06
CA SER A 47 -16.53 -4.83 0.71
C SER A 47 -15.88 -3.44 0.66
N ALA A 48 -15.55 -2.99 -0.54
CA ALA A 48 -15.00 -1.65 -0.76
C ALA A 48 -16.00 -0.56 -0.36
N GLU A 49 -17.29 -0.77 -0.63
CA GLU A 49 -18.36 0.13 -0.24
C GLU A 49 -18.50 0.26 1.26
N GLU A 50 -18.48 -0.86 2.01
CA GLU A 50 -18.58 -0.84 3.48
C GLU A 50 -17.42 -0.05 4.09
N ILE A 51 -16.18 -0.27 3.60
CA ILE A 51 -14.99 0.45 4.07
C ILE A 51 -15.11 1.94 3.72
N LEU A 52 -15.52 2.29 2.50
CA LEU A 52 -15.68 3.69 2.12
C LEU A 52 -16.74 4.39 2.97
N GLN A 53 -17.89 3.77 3.21
CA GLN A 53 -18.94 4.33 4.06
C GLN A 53 -18.45 4.58 5.50
N GLN A 54 -17.68 3.66 6.06
CA GLN A 54 -17.06 3.84 7.36
C GLN A 54 -16.06 5.00 7.36
N ALA A 55 -15.17 5.06 6.36
CA ALA A 55 -14.17 6.10 6.22
C ALA A 55 -14.79 7.50 6.07
N LEU A 56 -15.85 7.64 5.30
CA LEU A 56 -16.53 8.93 5.05
C LEU A 56 -17.09 9.58 6.32
N ARG A 57 -17.36 8.82 7.40
CA ARG A 57 -17.74 9.38 8.70
C ARG A 57 -16.66 10.28 9.30
N TYR A 58 -15.40 10.05 8.91
CA TYR A 58 -14.23 10.79 9.39
C TYR A 58 -13.76 11.88 8.42
N LYS A 59 -14.41 12.03 7.24
CA LYS A 59 -14.01 12.98 6.18
C LYS A 59 -13.79 14.41 6.69
N ARG A 60 -14.58 14.86 7.66
CA ARG A 60 -14.46 16.21 8.27
C ARG A 60 -13.11 16.48 8.96
N TYR A 61 -12.38 15.41 9.33
CA TYR A 61 -11.09 15.52 10.02
C TYR A 61 -9.89 15.49 9.07
N TRP A 62 -10.09 15.15 7.80
CA TRP A 62 -8.99 14.97 6.84
C TRP A 62 -8.40 16.29 6.34
N GLY A 63 -9.12 17.41 6.51
CA GLY A 63 -8.71 18.71 5.96
C GLY A 63 -8.56 18.66 4.44
N LYS A 64 -7.65 19.49 3.92
CA LYS A 64 -7.43 19.60 2.47
C LYS A 64 -6.52 18.51 1.88
N LYS A 65 -5.68 17.89 2.70
CA LYS A 65 -4.62 16.96 2.24
C LYS A 65 -4.87 15.50 2.63
N GLY A 66 -5.74 15.27 3.60
CA GLY A 66 -6.01 13.92 4.10
C GLY A 66 -6.94 13.12 3.19
N GLY A 67 -7.17 11.87 3.56
CA GLY A 67 -7.99 10.94 2.79
C GLY A 67 -7.87 9.51 3.29
N ILE A 68 -7.83 8.57 2.36
CA ILE A 68 -7.70 7.14 2.65
C ILE A 68 -6.28 6.67 2.29
N THR A 69 -5.67 5.87 3.16
CA THR A 69 -4.45 5.10 2.88
C THR A 69 -4.75 3.62 3.03
N VAL A 70 -4.36 2.82 2.05
CA VAL A 70 -4.34 1.36 2.15
C VAL A 70 -2.90 0.91 2.33
N SER A 71 -2.67 0.12 3.36
CA SER A 71 -1.39 -0.44 3.80
C SER A 71 -1.59 -1.90 4.27
N GLY A 72 -0.78 -2.38 5.19
CA GLY A 72 -0.97 -3.66 5.86
C GLY A 72 0.25 -4.55 5.80
N GLY A 73 0.06 -5.83 5.44
CA GLY A 73 1.14 -6.71 5.04
C GLY A 73 1.70 -6.25 3.69
N GLU A 74 1.01 -6.59 2.60
CA GLU A 74 1.29 -6.08 1.25
C GLU A 74 -0.03 -5.84 0.51
N ALA A 75 -0.37 -4.58 0.31
CA ALA A 75 -1.65 -4.17 -0.26
C ALA A 75 -1.86 -4.67 -1.70
N LEU A 76 -0.81 -4.78 -2.50
CA LEU A 76 -0.88 -5.25 -3.88
C LEU A 76 -1.31 -6.72 -4.02
N LEU A 77 -1.26 -7.51 -2.94
CA LEU A 77 -1.84 -8.87 -2.94
C LEU A 77 -3.37 -8.87 -3.06
N GLN A 78 -4.01 -7.75 -2.74
CA GLN A 78 -5.45 -7.54 -2.87
C GLN A 78 -5.74 -6.39 -3.85
N ILE A 79 -5.02 -6.34 -4.96
CA ILE A 79 -5.03 -5.23 -5.94
C ILE A 79 -6.44 -4.91 -6.46
N ASP A 80 -7.28 -5.92 -6.68
CA ASP A 80 -8.65 -5.73 -7.18
C ASP A 80 -9.51 -4.98 -6.15
N PHE A 81 -9.42 -5.35 -4.87
CA PHE A 81 -10.10 -4.66 -3.77
C PHE A 81 -9.61 -3.21 -3.61
N VAL A 82 -8.28 -3.01 -3.68
CA VAL A 82 -7.70 -1.65 -3.55
C VAL A 82 -8.15 -0.77 -4.70
N THR A 83 -8.14 -1.28 -5.92
CA THR A 83 -8.59 -0.55 -7.11
C THR A 83 -10.06 -0.16 -7.00
N GLU A 84 -10.92 -1.08 -6.58
CA GLU A 84 -12.34 -0.82 -6.36
C GLU A 84 -12.57 0.25 -5.29
N LEU A 85 -11.93 0.12 -4.13
CA LEU A 85 -12.03 1.10 -3.04
C LEU A 85 -11.57 2.49 -3.49
N PHE A 86 -10.44 2.57 -4.20
CA PHE A 86 -9.91 3.86 -4.67
C PHE A 86 -10.78 4.47 -5.77
N THR A 87 -11.36 3.66 -6.65
CA THR A 87 -12.33 4.13 -7.66
C THR A 87 -13.52 4.80 -6.97
N LEU A 88 -14.15 4.12 -6.02
CA LEU A 88 -15.26 4.65 -5.25
C LEU A 88 -14.87 5.90 -4.42
N ALA A 89 -13.67 5.92 -3.87
CA ALA A 89 -13.13 7.07 -3.13
C ALA A 89 -12.96 8.30 -4.05
N LYS A 90 -12.44 8.10 -5.26
CA LYS A 90 -12.28 9.17 -6.26
C LYS A 90 -13.62 9.77 -6.68
N GLU A 91 -14.67 8.96 -6.86
CA GLU A 91 -16.04 9.43 -7.13
C GLU A 91 -16.58 10.35 -6.03
N LYS A 92 -16.13 10.19 -4.79
CA LYS A 92 -16.48 11.04 -3.63
C LYS A 92 -15.50 12.19 -3.40
N GLY A 93 -14.52 12.40 -4.32
CA GLY A 93 -13.51 13.45 -4.18
C GLY A 93 -12.56 13.21 -2.99
N VAL A 94 -12.27 11.95 -2.68
CA VAL A 94 -11.38 11.55 -1.60
C VAL A 94 -9.98 11.29 -2.15
N ASN A 95 -8.95 11.83 -1.48
CA ASN A 95 -7.56 11.56 -1.81
C ASN A 95 -7.18 10.12 -1.42
N THR A 96 -6.46 9.44 -2.32
CA THR A 96 -6.07 8.04 -2.20
C THR A 96 -4.55 7.89 -2.11
N CYS A 97 -4.08 7.09 -1.17
CA CYS A 97 -2.68 6.79 -0.97
C CYS A 97 -2.47 5.28 -0.84
N LEU A 98 -1.54 4.73 -1.59
CA LEU A 98 -1.15 3.33 -1.49
C LEU A 98 0.21 3.22 -0.81
N ASP A 99 0.25 2.51 0.31
CA ASP A 99 1.47 2.14 1.02
C ASP A 99 1.82 0.68 0.70
N THR A 100 2.96 0.47 0.07
CA THR A 100 3.36 -0.85 -0.45
C THR A 100 4.87 -1.02 -0.46
N ALA A 101 5.32 -2.25 -0.27
CA ALA A 101 6.71 -2.63 -0.55
C ALA A 101 6.94 -3.06 -2.02
N GLY A 102 5.88 -3.12 -2.83
CA GLY A 102 5.97 -3.41 -4.26
C GLY A 102 6.34 -4.86 -4.61
N ASN A 103 6.37 -5.76 -3.64
CA ASN A 103 6.88 -7.12 -3.86
C ASN A 103 6.12 -7.93 -4.94
N PRO A 104 4.77 -7.86 -5.05
CA PRO A 104 4.06 -8.58 -6.10
C PRO A 104 4.17 -7.96 -7.49
N PHE A 105 4.77 -6.76 -7.63
CA PHE A 105 4.81 -6.07 -8.91
C PHE A 105 5.47 -6.93 -10.00
N THR A 106 4.85 -6.94 -11.15
CA THR A 106 5.37 -7.52 -12.41
C THR A 106 4.73 -6.83 -13.59
N ARG A 107 5.46 -6.75 -14.71
CA ARG A 107 4.92 -6.27 -16.00
C ARG A 107 4.20 -7.37 -16.78
N GLU A 108 4.07 -8.55 -16.22
CA GLU A 108 3.36 -9.66 -16.84
C GLU A 108 1.84 -9.54 -16.62
N GLU A 109 1.07 -9.98 -17.61
CA GLU A 109 -0.39 -10.08 -17.52
C GLU A 109 -0.81 -11.30 -16.66
N PRO A 110 -1.92 -11.21 -15.94
CA PRO A 110 -2.89 -10.10 -15.89
C PRO A 110 -2.57 -9.00 -14.86
N PHE A 111 -1.45 -9.09 -14.13
CA PHE A 111 -1.14 -8.16 -13.04
C PHE A 111 -0.92 -6.74 -13.57
N TYR A 112 -0.20 -6.59 -14.70
CA TYR A 112 0.17 -5.26 -15.20
C TYR A 112 -1.05 -4.41 -15.58
N SER A 113 -2.01 -4.99 -16.31
CA SER A 113 -3.28 -4.29 -16.62
C SER A 113 -4.07 -3.89 -15.37
N LYS A 114 -4.02 -4.69 -14.29
CA LYS A 114 -4.63 -4.32 -13.01
C LYS A 114 -3.88 -3.16 -12.34
N PHE A 115 -2.56 -3.19 -12.42
CA PHE A 115 -1.73 -2.14 -11.85
C PHE A 115 -1.90 -0.80 -12.57
N GLU A 116 -2.05 -0.82 -13.90
CA GLU A 116 -2.37 0.40 -14.68
C GLU A 116 -3.69 1.03 -14.21
N LYS A 117 -4.74 0.23 -14.01
CA LYS A 117 -6.02 0.71 -13.46
C LYS A 117 -5.87 1.28 -12.05
N LEU A 118 -5.07 0.63 -11.20
CA LEU A 118 -4.78 1.13 -9.85
C LEU A 118 -4.05 2.47 -9.91
N MET A 119 -3.08 2.63 -10.83
CA MET A 119 -2.38 3.91 -11.02
C MET A 119 -3.32 5.06 -11.38
N GLU A 120 -4.37 4.83 -12.15
CA GLU A 120 -5.34 5.88 -12.53
C GLU A 120 -6.09 6.45 -11.33
N VAL A 121 -6.35 5.64 -10.31
CA VAL A 121 -7.15 6.02 -9.14
C VAL A 121 -6.33 6.26 -7.88
N THR A 122 -5.00 6.23 -7.97
CA THR A 122 -4.07 6.47 -6.86
C THR A 122 -3.41 7.84 -6.99
N ASP A 123 -3.59 8.69 -5.98
CA ASP A 123 -2.99 10.04 -5.95
C ASP A 123 -1.55 10.01 -5.47
N LEU A 124 -1.19 9.12 -4.54
CA LEU A 124 0.15 9.00 -3.99
C LEU A 124 0.52 7.53 -3.76
N PHE A 125 1.70 7.15 -4.19
CA PHE A 125 2.34 5.88 -3.82
C PHE A 125 3.40 6.14 -2.74
N MET A 126 3.32 5.43 -1.63
CA MET A 126 4.38 5.35 -0.64
C MET A 126 5.08 4.01 -0.86
N LEU A 127 6.26 4.04 -1.46
CA LEU A 127 7.00 2.83 -1.82
C LEU A 127 8.15 2.60 -0.85
N ASP A 128 8.07 1.49 -0.14
CA ASP A 128 9.12 1.04 0.77
C ASP A 128 10.22 0.27 0.03
N ILE A 129 11.36 0.91 -0.19
CA ILE A 129 12.57 0.22 -0.63
C ILE A 129 13.35 -0.21 0.61
N LYS A 130 13.28 -1.49 0.95
CA LYS A 130 13.82 -2.03 2.20
C LYS A 130 15.35 -2.09 2.20
N GLU A 131 15.97 -2.38 1.04
CA GLU A 131 17.40 -2.36 0.80
C GLU A 131 17.66 -2.24 -0.71
N MET A 132 18.72 -1.53 -1.10
CA MET A 132 19.10 -1.34 -2.51
C MET A 132 19.94 -2.49 -3.04
N ASP A 133 20.84 -3.04 -2.24
CA ASP A 133 21.58 -4.23 -2.60
C ASP A 133 20.68 -5.46 -2.59
N GLU A 134 20.71 -6.26 -3.66
CA GLU A 134 19.81 -7.39 -3.82
C GLU A 134 20.05 -8.49 -2.80
N ASP A 135 21.30 -8.80 -2.50
CA ASP A 135 21.65 -9.89 -1.59
C ASP A 135 21.33 -9.51 -0.14
N GLU A 136 21.63 -8.27 0.25
CA GLU A 136 21.24 -7.72 1.55
C GLU A 136 19.71 -7.63 1.67
N HIS A 137 19.01 -7.24 0.60
CA HIS A 137 17.56 -7.23 0.56
C HIS A 137 16.96 -8.63 0.79
N LYS A 138 17.52 -9.65 0.14
CA LYS A 138 17.10 -11.05 0.35
C LYS A 138 17.34 -11.53 1.78
N GLN A 139 18.48 -11.15 2.38
CA GLN A 139 18.78 -11.48 3.77
C GLN A 139 17.82 -10.80 4.75
N LEU A 140 17.39 -9.57 4.43
CA LEU A 140 16.54 -8.75 5.27
C LEU A 140 15.06 -9.14 5.16
N THR A 141 14.59 -9.50 3.96
CA THR A 141 13.17 -9.65 3.64
C THR A 141 12.75 -11.03 3.14
N GLY A 142 13.72 -11.86 2.76
CA GLY A 142 13.48 -13.16 2.12
C GLY A 142 13.11 -13.07 0.63
N GLN A 143 13.16 -11.88 0.01
CA GLN A 143 12.72 -11.63 -1.38
C GLN A 143 13.74 -10.80 -2.16
N THR A 144 13.68 -10.85 -3.51
CA THR A 144 14.42 -9.94 -4.39
C THR A 144 13.84 -8.52 -4.33
N ASN A 145 14.65 -7.51 -4.66
CA ASN A 145 14.19 -6.13 -4.82
C ASN A 145 14.01 -5.71 -6.29
N LYS A 146 14.32 -6.58 -7.26
CA LYS A 146 14.29 -6.22 -8.70
C LYS A 146 12.94 -5.73 -9.15
N ASN A 147 11.89 -6.43 -8.77
CA ASN A 147 10.52 -6.04 -9.09
C ASN A 147 10.08 -4.76 -8.36
N ILE A 148 10.59 -4.51 -7.17
CA ILE A 148 10.32 -3.28 -6.40
C ILE A 148 10.94 -2.07 -7.10
N LEU A 149 12.20 -2.20 -7.55
CA LEU A 149 12.90 -1.16 -8.30
C LEU A 149 12.28 -0.94 -9.69
N ASP A 150 11.80 -2.02 -10.35
CA ASP A 150 11.05 -1.90 -11.59
C ASP A 150 9.70 -1.19 -11.39
N MET A 151 9.01 -1.43 -10.28
CA MET A 151 7.81 -0.67 -9.90
C MET A 151 8.12 0.83 -9.73
N ALA A 152 9.22 1.18 -9.06
CA ALA A 152 9.63 2.57 -8.91
C ALA A 152 9.85 3.25 -10.27
N THR A 153 10.54 2.55 -11.19
CA THR A 153 10.75 3.00 -12.55
C THR A 153 9.41 3.17 -13.30
N CYS A 154 8.53 2.18 -13.21
CA CYS A 154 7.20 2.23 -13.82
C CYS A 154 6.40 3.44 -13.34
N LEU A 155 6.34 3.69 -12.04
CA LEU A 155 5.64 4.84 -11.47
C LEU A 155 6.24 6.17 -11.95
N SER A 156 7.56 6.26 -12.01
CA SER A 156 8.27 7.44 -12.52
C SER A 156 7.96 7.70 -13.99
N ASP A 157 8.01 6.66 -14.84
CA ASP A 157 7.73 6.76 -16.27
C ASP A 157 6.29 7.24 -16.55
N HIS A 158 5.36 6.88 -15.68
CA HIS A 158 3.96 7.33 -15.75
C HIS A 158 3.70 8.65 -15.02
N GLY A 159 4.73 9.33 -14.52
CA GLY A 159 4.61 10.62 -13.82
C GLY A 159 3.78 10.54 -12.54
N LYS A 160 3.74 9.39 -11.86
CA LYS A 160 2.97 9.22 -10.63
C LYS A 160 3.68 9.83 -9.44
N ALA A 161 2.92 10.51 -8.57
CA ALA A 161 3.45 11.00 -7.31
C ALA A 161 3.88 9.83 -6.42
N MET A 162 5.14 9.86 -5.99
CA MET A 162 5.72 8.77 -5.20
C MET A 162 6.61 9.32 -4.09
N TRP A 163 6.41 8.81 -2.88
CA TRP A 163 7.33 8.96 -1.75
C TRP A 163 8.09 7.65 -1.58
N ILE A 164 9.42 7.73 -1.63
CA ILE A 164 10.27 6.59 -1.28
C ILE A 164 10.48 6.61 0.23
N ARG A 165 10.22 5.48 0.89
CA ARG A 165 10.56 5.25 2.28
C ARG A 165 11.68 4.23 2.39
N HIS A 166 12.54 4.43 3.37
CA HIS A 166 13.62 3.51 3.69
C HIS A 166 13.82 3.49 5.21
N VAL A 167 13.80 2.30 5.78
CA VAL A 167 14.07 2.10 7.22
C VAL A 167 15.55 1.83 7.40
N LEU A 168 16.24 2.70 8.12
CA LEU A 168 17.63 2.50 8.47
C LEU A 168 17.73 1.41 9.54
N VAL A 169 18.30 0.27 9.16
CA VAL A 169 18.54 -0.85 10.07
C VAL A 169 20.02 -0.83 10.45
N PRO A 170 20.37 -0.68 11.75
CA PRO A 170 21.76 -0.76 12.16
C PRO A 170 22.38 -2.10 11.76
N VAL A 171 23.53 -2.05 11.14
CA VAL A 171 24.33 -3.25 10.88
C VAL A 171 24.90 -3.70 12.23
N SER A 172 24.53 -4.89 12.68
CA SER A 172 25.04 -5.51 13.92
C SER A 172 26.30 -6.29 13.64
#